data_80b811766355486a8c8f927cf809aad6
#
_entry.id   80b811766355486a8c8f927cf809aad6
#
_cell.length_a   1.000
_cell.length_b   1.000
_cell.length_c   1.000
_cell.angle_alpha   90.00
_cell.angle_beta   90.00
_cell.angle_gamma   90.00
#
_symmetry.space_group_name_H-M   'P 1'
#
loop_
_entity.id
_entity.type
_entity.pdbx_description
1 polymer ?
#
loop_
_entity_poly.entity_id
_entity_poly.type
_entity_poly.pdbx_seq_one_letter_code
_entity_poly.pdbx_strand_id
1 'polypeptide(L)'
;MNKTSINQAELAKFNKTEQEWWDINGEFQLLHIINPLRIEYIIAQINKHFSNRNYNELKLLDIGCGGGLISVPLARMNFDVTSLDANNYNIEALSAHIKQHNITLKLIANTLEEHVKTFQKYDIIICLEVIEHIENPAEFLKNINSILNKGGIVILSTINRTCKSYAFAIIMAEYVLRMVKRGTHEYKKFLRPSEIVGYLSDTELKLQELKGLEMSPWSRKWTLTDNIDVNYFAIFKKS
;
A
#
# COMPACT_ATOMS: atom_id res chain seq x y z
N MET A 1 27.26 -4.67 6.90
CA MET A 1 26.29 -3.67 7.38
C MET A 1 25.10 -3.76 6.42
N ASN A 2 23.99 -4.35 6.85
CA ASN A 2 22.77 -4.37 6.04
C ASN A 2 22.25 -2.94 5.95
N LYS A 3 22.36 -2.33 4.76
CA LYS A 3 21.69 -1.05 4.50
C LYS A 3 20.18 -1.34 4.48
N THR A 4 19.45 -0.76 5.43
CA THR A 4 17.99 -0.71 5.35
C THR A 4 17.61 0.09 4.09
N SER A 5 16.68 -0.44 3.30
CA SER A 5 16.21 0.20 2.06
C SER A 5 15.36 1.47 2.30
N ILE A 6 15.25 1.92 3.54
CA ILE A 6 14.37 3.00 3.97
C ILE A 6 15.18 4.22 4.39
N ASN A 7 14.80 5.38 3.85
CA ASN A 7 15.36 6.67 4.22
C ASN A 7 14.68 7.22 5.49
N GLN A 8 15.44 7.43 6.57
CA GLN A 8 14.92 7.96 7.84
C GLN A 8 14.24 9.34 7.70
N ALA A 9 14.73 10.19 6.80
CA ALA A 9 14.11 11.50 6.54
C ALA A 9 12.73 11.36 5.85
N GLU A 10 12.54 10.32 5.02
CA GLU A 10 11.24 9.99 4.43
C GLU A 10 10.26 9.51 5.49
N LEU A 11 10.70 8.61 6.39
CA LEU A 11 9.84 8.11 7.47
C LEU A 11 9.33 9.26 8.36
N ALA A 12 10.18 10.24 8.66
CA ALA A 12 9.81 11.36 9.53
C ALA A 12 8.66 12.23 8.96
N LYS A 13 8.44 12.21 7.64
CA LYS A 13 7.30 12.93 7.01
C LYS A 13 5.95 12.37 7.46
N PHE A 14 5.91 11.10 7.86
CA PHE A 14 4.70 10.36 8.25
C PHE A 14 4.57 10.17 9.76
N ASN A 15 5.31 10.92 10.59
CA ASN A 15 5.18 10.90 12.04
C ASN A 15 3.86 11.60 12.44
N LYS A 16 2.79 10.83 12.60
CA LYS A 16 1.45 11.34 12.87
C LYS A 16 0.81 10.62 14.04
N THR A 17 -0.02 11.34 14.77
CA THR A 17 -0.85 10.80 15.85
C THR A 17 -2.05 10.03 15.30
N GLU A 18 -2.71 9.28 16.18
CA GLU A 18 -3.96 8.59 15.84
C GLU A 18 -5.02 9.58 15.32
N GLN A 19 -5.21 10.70 15.99
CA GLN A 19 -6.17 11.72 15.60
C GLN A 19 -5.86 12.31 14.22
N GLU A 20 -4.58 12.57 13.88
CA GLU A 20 -4.19 13.07 12.57
C GLU A 20 -4.46 12.05 11.46
N TRP A 21 -4.21 10.74 11.71
CA TRP A 21 -4.48 9.69 10.74
C TRP A 21 -5.97 9.51 10.45
N TRP A 22 -6.82 9.65 11.49
CA TRP A 22 -8.25 9.35 11.40
C TRP A 22 -9.13 10.61 11.26
N ASP A 23 -8.54 11.81 11.19
CA ASP A 23 -9.28 13.03 10.86
C ASP A 23 -9.66 13.03 9.36
N ILE A 24 -10.95 12.84 9.09
CA ILE A 24 -11.51 12.82 7.73
C ILE A 24 -11.39 14.16 6.99
N ASN A 25 -11.13 15.25 7.70
CA ASN A 25 -10.91 16.59 7.15
C ASN A 25 -9.45 17.03 7.26
N GLY A 26 -8.57 16.17 7.75
CA GLY A 26 -7.17 16.42 7.98
C GLY A 26 -6.27 16.21 6.77
N GLU A 27 -4.98 16.06 7.03
CA GLU A 27 -3.94 15.87 6.01
C GLU A 27 -4.19 14.63 5.14
N PHE A 28 -4.82 13.57 5.68
CA PHE A 28 -5.13 12.32 4.99
C PHE A 28 -6.54 12.26 4.39
N GLN A 29 -7.24 13.40 4.29
CA GLN A 29 -8.61 13.48 3.74
C GLN A 29 -8.73 12.75 2.39
N LEU A 30 -7.75 12.90 1.49
CA LEU A 30 -7.77 12.22 0.20
C LEU A 30 -7.79 10.71 0.36
N LEU A 31 -6.98 10.16 1.27
CA LEU A 31 -6.97 8.73 1.54
C LEU A 31 -8.32 8.24 2.06
N HIS A 32 -8.97 9.00 2.95
CA HIS A 32 -10.31 8.68 3.43
C HIS A 32 -11.35 8.66 2.31
N ILE A 33 -11.25 9.60 1.36
CA ILE A 33 -12.17 9.68 0.20
C ILE A 33 -12.00 8.47 -0.73
N ILE A 34 -10.76 8.04 -1.00
CA ILE A 34 -10.49 6.96 -1.96
C ILE A 34 -10.50 5.56 -1.34
N ASN A 35 -10.37 5.44 -0.02
CA ASN A 35 -10.26 4.14 0.65
C ASN A 35 -11.47 3.21 0.45
N PRO A 36 -12.73 3.66 0.46
CA PRO A 36 -13.85 2.76 0.16
C PRO A 36 -13.66 2.03 -1.18
N LEU A 37 -13.24 2.74 -2.20
CA LEU A 37 -12.99 2.18 -3.53
C LEU A 37 -11.75 1.26 -3.56
N ARG A 38 -10.70 1.62 -2.82
CA ARG A 38 -9.50 0.77 -2.64
C ARG A 38 -9.87 -0.56 -1.98
N ILE A 39 -10.64 -0.52 -0.90
CA ILE A 39 -11.07 -1.71 -0.16
C ILE A 39 -11.99 -2.58 -1.03
N GLU A 40 -12.95 -1.99 -1.72
CA GLU A 40 -13.81 -2.71 -2.65
C GLU A 40 -12.99 -3.46 -3.71
N TYR A 41 -12.00 -2.80 -4.31
CA TYR A 41 -11.11 -3.42 -5.29
C TYR A 41 -10.25 -4.54 -4.68
N ILE A 42 -9.67 -4.31 -3.50
CA ILE A 42 -8.89 -5.31 -2.76
C ILE A 42 -9.74 -6.56 -2.52
N ILE A 43 -10.95 -6.40 -2.00
CA ILE A 43 -11.87 -7.50 -1.73
C ILE A 43 -12.28 -8.23 -3.01
N ALA A 44 -12.54 -7.50 -4.10
CA ALA A 44 -12.84 -8.11 -5.39
C ALA A 44 -11.68 -8.98 -5.89
N GLN A 45 -10.42 -8.52 -5.75
CA GLN A 45 -9.25 -9.31 -6.12
C GLN A 45 -9.07 -10.52 -5.21
N ILE A 46 -9.25 -10.37 -3.90
CA ILE A 46 -9.18 -11.49 -2.96
C ILE A 46 -10.22 -12.56 -3.32
N ASN A 47 -11.47 -12.18 -3.52
CA ASN A 47 -12.55 -13.11 -3.90
C ASN A 47 -12.30 -13.81 -5.23
N LYS A 48 -11.72 -13.10 -6.21
CA LYS A 48 -11.32 -13.66 -7.50
C LYS A 48 -10.27 -14.78 -7.37
N HIS A 49 -9.33 -14.64 -6.43
CA HIS A 49 -8.21 -15.55 -6.28
C HIS A 49 -8.42 -16.62 -5.20
N PHE A 50 -9.31 -16.38 -4.22
CA PHE A 50 -9.54 -17.24 -3.05
C PHE A 50 -11.03 -17.53 -2.82
N SER A 51 -11.80 -17.74 -3.91
CA SER A 51 -13.26 -17.92 -3.90
C SER A 51 -13.79 -19.01 -2.95
N ASN A 52 -12.96 -19.99 -2.60
CA ASN A 52 -13.32 -21.14 -1.78
C ASN A 52 -12.73 -21.10 -0.35
N ARG A 53 -12.19 -19.96 0.08
CA ARG A 53 -11.59 -19.79 1.41
C ARG A 53 -12.31 -18.70 2.20
N ASN A 54 -12.51 -18.94 3.50
CA ASN A 54 -13.01 -17.92 4.40
C ASN A 54 -11.91 -16.87 4.69
N TYR A 55 -12.29 -15.63 4.96
CA TYR A 55 -11.34 -14.54 5.20
C TYR A 55 -10.44 -14.80 6.41
N ASN A 56 -10.96 -15.41 7.47
CA ASN A 56 -10.20 -15.76 8.68
C ASN A 56 -9.15 -16.88 8.47
N GLU A 57 -9.19 -17.57 7.35
CA GLU A 57 -8.18 -18.56 6.95
C GLU A 57 -7.05 -17.96 6.13
N LEU A 58 -7.20 -16.70 5.70
CA LEU A 58 -6.25 -15.98 4.86
C LEU A 58 -5.36 -15.09 5.73
N LYS A 59 -4.07 -15.40 5.76
CA LYS A 59 -3.06 -14.55 6.39
C LYS A 59 -2.73 -13.37 5.51
N LEU A 60 -3.01 -12.17 5.97
CA LEU A 60 -2.81 -10.93 5.24
C LEU A 60 -1.73 -10.08 5.90
N LEU A 61 -0.77 -9.61 5.11
CA LEU A 61 0.23 -8.61 5.51
C LEU A 61 -0.06 -7.29 4.80
N ASP A 62 -0.18 -6.22 5.58
CA ASP A 62 -0.25 -4.85 5.09
C ASP A 62 1.08 -4.16 5.36
N ILE A 63 1.87 -3.93 4.28
CA ILE A 63 3.23 -3.35 4.36
C ILE A 63 3.11 -1.83 4.18
N GLY A 64 3.70 -1.07 5.12
CA GLY A 64 3.56 0.37 5.18
C GLY A 64 2.14 0.77 5.59
N CYS A 65 1.62 0.10 6.61
CA CYS A 65 0.23 0.22 7.03
C CYS A 65 -0.18 1.63 7.50
N GLY A 66 0.79 2.50 7.83
CA GLY A 66 0.51 3.83 8.38
C GLY A 66 -0.39 3.77 9.60
N GLY A 67 -1.38 4.65 9.68
CA GLY A 67 -2.41 4.63 10.74
C GLY A 67 -3.48 3.54 10.59
N GLY A 68 -3.31 2.59 9.64
CA GLY A 68 -4.18 1.42 9.52
C GLY A 68 -5.44 1.62 8.68
N LEU A 69 -5.46 2.61 7.80
CA LEU A 69 -6.65 2.93 6.99
C LEU A 69 -7.09 1.78 6.06
N ILE A 70 -6.21 0.82 5.76
CA ILE A 70 -6.51 -0.43 5.04
C ILE A 70 -6.63 -1.60 6.02
N SER A 71 -5.69 -1.74 6.94
CA SER A 71 -5.64 -2.83 7.91
C SER A 71 -6.92 -2.94 8.75
N VAL A 72 -7.42 -1.83 9.27
CA VAL A 72 -8.58 -1.79 10.17
C VAL A 72 -9.88 -2.28 9.51
N PRO A 73 -10.28 -1.79 8.33
CA PRO A 73 -11.46 -2.32 7.64
C PRO A 73 -11.35 -3.82 7.33
N LEU A 74 -10.17 -4.30 6.92
CA LEU A 74 -9.96 -5.71 6.62
C LEU A 74 -10.04 -6.58 7.89
N ALA A 75 -9.47 -6.12 9.01
CA ALA A 75 -9.61 -6.80 10.29
C ALA A 75 -11.09 -6.89 10.75
N ARG A 76 -11.88 -5.83 10.53
CA ARG A 76 -13.34 -5.84 10.78
C ARG A 76 -14.11 -6.82 9.89
N MET A 77 -13.54 -7.21 8.75
CA MET A 77 -14.08 -8.25 7.86
C MET A 77 -13.58 -9.66 8.22
N ASN A 78 -12.93 -9.82 9.39
CA ASN A 78 -12.40 -11.07 9.92
C ASN A 78 -11.18 -11.65 9.16
N PHE A 79 -10.39 -10.84 8.48
CA PHE A 79 -9.08 -11.29 7.99
C PHE A 79 -8.08 -11.43 9.15
N ASP A 80 -7.15 -12.41 9.07
CA ASP A 80 -5.97 -12.49 9.96
C ASP A 80 -4.92 -11.46 9.49
N VAL A 81 -5.10 -10.21 9.93
CA VAL A 81 -4.29 -9.07 9.48
C VAL A 81 -3.04 -8.91 10.34
N THR A 82 -1.90 -8.80 9.67
CA THR A 82 -0.65 -8.31 10.22
C THR A 82 -0.32 -6.97 9.58
N SER A 83 -0.16 -5.93 10.38
CA SER A 83 0.20 -4.58 9.94
C SER A 83 1.67 -4.34 10.22
N LEU A 84 2.45 -4.08 9.19
CA LEU A 84 3.89 -3.81 9.26
C LEU A 84 4.17 -2.38 8.83
N ASP A 85 4.86 -1.63 9.66
CA ASP A 85 5.39 -0.32 9.31
C ASP A 85 6.78 -0.12 9.94
N ALA A 86 7.69 0.47 9.19
CA ALA A 86 9.03 0.78 9.70
C ALA A 86 9.02 2.00 10.60
N ASN A 87 7.97 2.81 10.54
CA ASN A 87 7.78 3.97 11.39
C ASN A 87 7.03 3.58 12.68
N ASN A 88 7.72 3.61 13.80
CA ASN A 88 7.14 3.27 15.10
C ASN A 88 5.96 4.20 15.49
N TYR A 89 6.00 5.48 15.11
CA TYR A 89 4.90 6.42 15.36
C TYR A 89 3.59 5.97 14.70
N ASN A 90 3.65 5.41 13.48
CA ASN A 90 2.48 4.89 12.80
C ASN A 90 1.91 3.67 13.53
N ILE A 91 2.77 2.78 14.00
CA ILE A 91 2.34 1.60 14.78
C ILE A 91 1.73 2.01 16.12
N GLU A 92 2.29 3.01 16.79
CA GLU A 92 1.72 3.57 18.02
C GLU A 92 0.34 4.20 17.77
N ALA A 93 0.21 5.00 16.70
CA ALA A 93 -1.07 5.58 16.29
C ALA A 93 -2.13 4.50 15.99
N LEU A 94 -1.76 3.47 15.23
CA LEU A 94 -2.64 2.34 14.93
C LEU A 94 -2.99 1.54 16.20
N SER A 95 -2.02 1.33 17.11
CA SER A 95 -2.24 0.65 18.38
C SER A 95 -3.27 1.39 19.25
N ALA A 96 -3.19 2.72 19.31
CA ALA A 96 -4.17 3.53 20.04
C ALA A 96 -5.57 3.37 19.43
N HIS A 97 -5.68 3.44 18.10
CA HIS A 97 -6.95 3.31 17.39
C HIS A 97 -7.61 1.94 17.59
N ILE A 98 -6.87 0.84 17.40
CA ILE A 98 -7.43 -0.50 17.55
C ILE A 98 -7.86 -0.79 18.99
N LYS A 99 -7.11 -0.28 19.98
CA LYS A 99 -7.48 -0.38 21.39
C LYS A 99 -8.78 0.38 21.70
N GLN A 100 -8.91 1.61 21.21
CA GLN A 100 -10.10 2.44 21.40
C GLN A 100 -11.34 1.80 20.77
N HIS A 101 -11.20 1.11 19.65
CA HIS A 101 -12.31 0.55 18.86
C HIS A 101 -12.49 -0.98 19.03
N ASN A 102 -11.74 -1.63 19.97
CA ASN A 102 -11.79 -3.07 20.21
C ASN A 102 -11.57 -3.92 18.93
N ILE A 103 -10.56 -3.56 18.15
CA ILE A 103 -10.20 -4.25 16.91
C ILE A 103 -8.99 -5.14 17.17
N THR A 104 -9.01 -6.37 16.64
CA THR A 104 -7.92 -7.32 16.78
C THR A 104 -7.15 -7.43 15.47
N LEU A 105 -5.86 -7.11 15.50
CA LEU A 105 -4.90 -7.35 14.42
C LEU A 105 -3.48 -7.37 15.02
N LYS A 106 -2.51 -7.90 14.26
CA LYS A 106 -1.10 -7.97 14.69
C LYS A 106 -0.36 -6.72 14.23
N LEU A 107 0.42 -6.11 15.13
CA LEU A 107 1.23 -4.93 14.87
C LEU A 107 2.72 -5.27 14.90
N ILE A 108 3.47 -4.81 13.91
CA ILE A 108 4.91 -5.01 13.79
C ILE A 108 5.58 -3.70 13.41
N ALA A 109 6.35 -3.13 14.34
CA ALA A 109 7.20 -1.96 14.09
C ALA A 109 8.56 -2.44 13.60
N ASN A 110 8.70 -2.66 12.30
CA ASN A 110 9.95 -3.15 11.71
C ASN A 110 10.01 -2.89 10.21
N THR A 111 11.18 -3.04 9.60
CA THR A 111 11.34 -3.04 8.15
C THR A 111 10.95 -4.40 7.56
N LEU A 112 10.64 -4.43 6.26
CA LEU A 112 10.36 -5.68 5.56
C LEU A 112 11.56 -6.64 5.60
N GLU A 113 12.78 -6.11 5.45
CA GLU A 113 14.04 -6.86 5.46
C GLU A 113 14.25 -7.61 6.78
N GLU A 114 13.90 -7.00 7.91
CA GLU A 114 13.96 -7.67 9.20
C GLU A 114 12.80 -8.63 9.39
N HIS A 115 11.60 -8.27 8.92
CA HIS A 115 10.44 -9.15 9.03
C HIS A 115 10.59 -10.46 8.25
N VAL A 116 11.23 -10.44 7.08
CA VAL A 116 11.52 -11.64 6.27
C VAL A 116 12.32 -12.69 7.07
N LYS A 117 13.17 -12.27 7.98
CA LYS A 117 13.98 -13.18 8.83
C LYS A 117 13.15 -14.02 9.81
N THR A 118 11.87 -13.67 10.02
CA THR A 118 10.94 -14.45 10.85
C THR A 118 10.43 -15.70 10.14
N PHE A 119 10.66 -15.82 8.82
CA PHE A 119 10.15 -16.88 7.97
C PHE A 119 8.62 -17.02 7.96
N GLN A 120 7.91 -16.03 8.48
CA GLN A 120 6.45 -15.98 8.43
C GLN A 120 5.98 -15.84 6.98
N LYS A 121 4.89 -16.54 6.62
CA LYS A 121 4.34 -16.54 5.26
C LYS A 121 2.90 -16.02 5.27
N TYR A 122 2.51 -15.45 4.13
CA TYR A 122 1.23 -14.82 3.93
C TYR A 122 0.56 -15.30 2.64
N ASP A 123 -0.76 -15.33 2.62
CA ASP A 123 -1.56 -15.63 1.42
C ASP A 123 -1.78 -14.35 0.59
N ILE A 124 -1.89 -13.21 1.28
CA ILE A 124 -2.13 -11.90 0.68
C ILE A 124 -1.12 -10.92 1.23
N ILE A 125 -0.47 -10.17 0.35
CA ILE A 125 0.37 -9.04 0.73
C ILE A 125 -0.20 -7.79 0.05
N ILE A 126 -0.48 -6.76 0.84
CA ILE A 126 -0.90 -5.43 0.39
C ILE A 126 0.26 -4.47 0.61
N CYS A 127 0.54 -3.63 -0.38
CA CYS A 127 1.60 -2.63 -0.33
C CYS A 127 1.17 -1.42 -1.17
N LEU A 128 0.55 -0.42 -0.53
CA LEU A 128 -0.04 0.72 -1.21
C LEU A 128 0.74 1.99 -0.93
N GLU A 129 1.21 2.65 -1.99
CA GLU A 129 1.96 3.93 -1.94
C GLU A 129 3.22 3.83 -1.04
N VAL A 130 3.96 2.73 -1.14
CA VAL A 130 5.18 2.48 -0.35
C VAL A 130 6.41 2.35 -1.23
N ILE A 131 6.29 1.63 -2.36
CA ILE A 131 7.44 1.23 -3.18
C ILE A 131 8.23 2.42 -3.75
N GLU A 132 7.60 3.56 -3.99
CA GLU A 132 8.22 4.81 -4.42
C GLU A 132 9.10 5.45 -3.35
N HIS A 133 8.97 5.04 -2.09
CA HIS A 133 9.79 5.52 -0.97
C HIS A 133 10.96 4.58 -0.66
N ILE A 134 11.08 3.46 -1.39
CA ILE A 134 12.09 2.43 -1.18
C ILE A 134 13.33 2.72 -2.04
N GLU A 135 14.53 2.69 -1.44
CA GLU A 135 15.79 2.94 -2.16
C GLU A 135 16.15 1.82 -3.13
N ASN A 136 15.82 0.55 -2.81
CA ASN A 136 16.05 -0.61 -3.65
C ASN A 136 14.75 -1.39 -3.91
N PRO A 137 13.91 -0.93 -4.86
CA PRO A 137 12.63 -1.59 -5.17
C PRO A 137 12.78 -3.05 -5.62
N ALA A 138 13.86 -3.40 -6.31
CA ALA A 138 14.09 -4.76 -6.79
C ALA A 138 14.28 -5.75 -5.62
N GLU A 139 15.08 -5.39 -4.62
CA GLU A 139 15.30 -6.21 -3.43
C GLU A 139 14.04 -6.28 -2.56
N PHE A 140 13.35 -5.16 -2.40
CA PHE A 140 12.08 -5.07 -1.69
C PHE A 140 11.03 -6.04 -2.27
N LEU A 141 10.88 -6.07 -3.59
CA LEU A 141 9.96 -6.97 -4.27
C LEU A 141 10.38 -8.46 -4.18
N LYS A 142 11.68 -8.75 -4.18
CA LYS A 142 12.20 -10.11 -3.90
C LYS A 142 11.88 -10.55 -2.47
N ASN A 143 11.98 -9.64 -1.50
CA ASN A 143 11.59 -9.90 -0.11
C ASN A 143 10.09 -10.21 0.00
N ILE A 144 9.22 -9.45 -0.69
CA ILE A 144 7.79 -9.75 -0.78
C ILE A 144 7.56 -11.16 -1.37
N ASN A 145 8.21 -11.50 -2.49
CA ASN A 145 8.11 -12.83 -3.07
C ASN A 145 8.54 -13.94 -2.10
N SER A 146 9.57 -13.67 -1.28
CA SER A 146 10.10 -14.68 -0.35
C SER A 146 9.13 -15.06 0.77
N ILE A 147 8.25 -14.14 1.21
CA ILE A 147 7.28 -14.34 2.28
C ILE A 147 5.86 -14.60 1.80
N LEU A 148 5.62 -14.59 0.50
CA LEU A 148 4.32 -14.94 -0.07
C LEU A 148 4.21 -16.46 -0.24
N ASN A 149 3.07 -17.03 0.13
CA ASN A 149 2.73 -18.43 -0.11
C ASN A 149 2.58 -18.71 -1.60
N LYS A 150 2.80 -19.95 -2.02
CA LYS A 150 2.44 -20.42 -3.36
C LYS A 150 0.93 -20.25 -3.58
N GLY A 151 0.54 -19.73 -4.74
CA GLY A 151 -0.85 -19.37 -5.03
C GLY A 151 -1.31 -18.04 -4.39
N GLY A 152 -0.47 -17.43 -3.56
CA GLY A 152 -0.76 -16.13 -2.93
C GLY A 152 -0.71 -14.97 -3.92
N ILE A 153 -1.26 -13.83 -3.50
CA ILE A 153 -1.31 -12.60 -4.31
C ILE A 153 -0.64 -11.42 -3.61
N VAL A 154 -0.07 -10.54 -4.43
CA VAL A 154 0.38 -9.21 -4.03
C VAL A 154 -0.52 -8.17 -4.66
N ILE A 155 -1.03 -7.25 -3.87
CA ILE A 155 -1.78 -6.08 -4.30
C ILE A 155 -0.90 -4.86 -4.02
N LEU A 156 -0.34 -4.30 -5.08
CA LEU A 156 0.56 -3.16 -5.01
C LEU A 156 -0.12 -1.94 -5.63
N SER A 157 0.06 -0.75 -5.06
CA SER A 157 -0.23 0.50 -5.76
C SER A 157 0.93 1.47 -5.69
N THR A 158 1.05 2.31 -6.70
CA THR A 158 2.04 3.40 -6.75
C THR A 158 1.68 4.40 -7.85
N ILE A 159 2.41 5.51 -7.90
CA ILE A 159 2.27 6.54 -8.93
C ILE A 159 3.11 6.14 -10.15
N ASN A 160 2.49 6.22 -11.34
CA ASN A 160 3.17 5.92 -12.60
C ASN A 160 4.12 7.06 -13.01
N ARG A 161 5.25 6.77 -13.60
CA ARG A 161 6.20 7.77 -14.10
C ARG A 161 5.86 8.22 -15.52
N THR A 162 4.90 9.15 -15.61
CA THR A 162 4.42 9.78 -16.85
C THR A 162 4.41 11.29 -16.74
N CYS A 163 4.33 12.01 -17.85
CA CYS A 163 4.14 13.45 -17.84
C CYS A 163 2.79 13.84 -17.21
N LYS A 164 1.76 13.01 -17.37
CA LYS A 164 0.43 13.24 -16.80
C LYS A 164 0.44 13.11 -15.28
N SER A 165 1.13 12.10 -14.75
CA SER A 165 1.27 11.94 -13.29
C SER A 165 2.07 13.08 -12.67
N TYR A 166 3.12 13.56 -13.35
CA TYR A 166 3.86 14.76 -12.92
C TYR A 166 2.95 15.96 -12.77
N ALA A 167 2.16 16.24 -13.82
CA ALA A 167 1.23 17.37 -13.80
C ALA A 167 0.15 17.20 -12.73
N PHE A 168 -0.38 16.01 -12.55
CA PHE A 168 -1.49 15.76 -11.64
C PHE A 168 -1.04 15.61 -10.18
N ALA A 169 -0.07 14.72 -9.90
CA ALA A 169 0.35 14.43 -8.54
C ALA A 169 1.16 15.57 -7.92
N ILE A 170 2.05 16.21 -8.70
CA ILE A 170 2.91 17.28 -8.19
C ILE A 170 2.24 18.65 -8.35
N ILE A 171 1.81 19.03 -9.56
CA ILE A 171 1.30 20.37 -9.79
C ILE A 171 -0.11 20.54 -9.23
N MET A 172 -1.03 19.64 -9.58
CA MET A 172 -2.42 19.78 -9.16
C MET A 172 -2.64 19.43 -7.70
N ALA A 173 -2.15 18.29 -7.23
CA ALA A 173 -2.40 17.84 -5.86
C ALA A 173 -1.65 18.66 -4.81
N GLU A 174 -0.37 18.99 -5.05
CA GLU A 174 0.44 19.72 -4.07
C GLU A 174 0.29 21.24 -4.14
N TYR A 175 0.18 21.82 -5.34
CA TYR A 175 0.23 23.29 -5.51
C TYR A 175 -1.14 23.92 -5.75
N VAL A 176 -2.05 23.28 -6.49
CA VAL A 176 -3.33 23.86 -6.86
C VAL A 176 -4.43 23.45 -5.88
N LEU A 177 -4.65 22.15 -5.70
CA LEU A 177 -5.72 21.63 -4.86
C LEU A 177 -5.34 21.54 -3.38
N ARG A 178 -4.03 21.55 -3.09
CA ARG A 178 -3.48 21.38 -1.73
C ARG A 178 -4.03 20.16 -0.99
N MET A 179 -4.32 19.12 -1.75
CA MET A 179 -4.83 17.83 -1.22
C MET A 179 -3.74 17.01 -0.55
N VAL A 180 -2.48 17.30 -0.86
CA VAL A 180 -1.28 16.63 -0.33
C VAL A 180 -0.24 17.68 0.00
N LYS A 181 0.59 17.43 1.00
CA LYS A 181 1.69 18.32 1.41
C LYS A 181 2.71 18.51 0.29
N ARG A 182 3.23 19.73 0.13
CA ARG A 182 4.29 20.02 -0.86
C ARG A 182 5.53 19.19 -0.57
N GLY A 183 6.13 18.60 -1.62
CA GLY A 183 7.34 17.78 -1.53
C GLY A 183 7.07 16.35 -1.03
N THR A 184 5.80 15.89 -1.02
CA THR A 184 5.47 14.50 -0.72
C THR A 184 5.95 13.56 -1.83
N HIS A 185 5.90 14.02 -3.09
CA HIS A 185 6.21 13.21 -4.25
C HIS A 185 7.43 13.72 -5.02
N GLU A 186 8.36 12.82 -5.27
CA GLU A 186 9.51 13.05 -6.16
C GLU A 186 9.34 12.25 -7.45
N TYR A 187 9.13 12.93 -8.59
CA TYR A 187 8.91 12.30 -9.90
C TYR A 187 9.92 11.20 -10.26
N LYS A 188 11.18 11.37 -9.84
CA LYS A 188 12.25 10.38 -10.11
C LYS A 188 12.03 9.05 -9.41
N LYS A 189 11.25 9.03 -8.34
CA LYS A 189 10.92 7.85 -7.55
C LYS A 189 9.67 7.11 -8.05
N PHE A 190 8.90 7.73 -8.95
CA PHE A 190 7.73 7.08 -9.55
C PHE A 190 8.15 5.87 -10.40
N LEU A 191 7.35 4.83 -10.42
CA LEU A 191 7.68 3.57 -11.05
C LEU A 191 6.70 3.25 -12.19
N ARG A 192 7.24 2.86 -13.34
CA ARG A 192 6.43 2.34 -14.44
C ARG A 192 6.07 0.87 -14.17
N PRO A 193 4.89 0.40 -14.61
CA PRO A 193 4.54 -1.02 -14.50
C PRO A 193 5.60 -1.96 -15.09
N SER A 194 6.21 -1.57 -16.22
CA SER A 194 7.27 -2.35 -16.85
C SER A 194 8.53 -2.50 -16.00
N GLU A 195 8.85 -1.51 -15.16
CA GLU A 195 10.00 -1.58 -14.24
C GLU A 195 9.72 -2.57 -13.11
N ILE A 196 8.51 -2.53 -12.53
CA ILE A 196 8.11 -3.49 -11.49
C ILE A 196 8.11 -4.91 -12.03
N VAL A 197 7.56 -5.13 -13.24
CA VAL A 197 7.61 -6.43 -13.91
C VAL A 197 9.05 -6.86 -14.18
N GLY A 198 9.92 -5.94 -14.59
CA GLY A 198 11.35 -6.21 -14.80
C GLY A 198 12.05 -6.63 -13.50
N TYR A 199 11.79 -5.97 -12.37
CA TYR A 199 12.35 -6.34 -11.06
C TYR A 199 11.90 -7.72 -10.57
N LEU A 200 10.74 -8.19 -11.04
CA LEU A 200 10.16 -9.48 -10.70
C LEU A 200 10.46 -10.59 -11.70
N SER A 201 11.24 -10.33 -12.78
CA SER A 201 11.51 -11.29 -13.86
C SER A 201 12.08 -12.62 -13.37
N ASP A 202 12.94 -12.56 -12.35
CA ASP A 202 13.62 -13.71 -11.75
C ASP A 202 12.86 -14.31 -10.55
N THR A 203 11.57 -13.97 -10.39
CA THR A 203 10.72 -14.45 -9.32
C THR A 203 9.54 -15.28 -9.85
N GLU A 204 8.83 -15.95 -8.94
CA GLU A 204 7.61 -16.69 -9.25
C GLU A 204 6.37 -15.78 -9.37
N LEU A 205 6.52 -14.47 -9.15
CA LEU A 205 5.42 -13.50 -9.25
C LEU A 205 5.13 -13.14 -10.70
N LYS A 206 3.87 -13.32 -11.11
CA LYS A 206 3.39 -12.97 -12.45
C LYS A 206 2.29 -11.93 -12.37
N LEU A 207 2.41 -10.89 -13.18
CA LEU A 207 1.39 -9.85 -13.29
C LEU A 207 0.07 -10.46 -13.79
N GLN A 208 -1.03 -10.16 -13.09
CA GLN A 208 -2.38 -10.60 -13.41
C GLN A 208 -3.24 -9.47 -13.94
N GLU A 209 -3.11 -8.28 -13.36
CA GLU A 209 -3.99 -7.15 -13.67
C GLU A 209 -3.29 -5.83 -13.37
N LEU A 210 -3.58 -4.81 -14.17
CA LEU A 210 -3.30 -3.41 -13.89
C LEU A 210 -4.61 -2.63 -13.89
N LYS A 211 -4.78 -1.73 -12.93
CA LYS A 211 -5.99 -0.90 -12.81
C LYS A 211 -5.63 0.47 -12.29
N GLY A 212 -6.07 1.52 -12.95
CA GLY A 212 -5.89 2.90 -12.50
C GLY A 212 -7.00 3.35 -11.55
N LEU A 213 -6.73 4.44 -10.85
CA LEU A 213 -7.68 5.17 -10.02
C LEU A 213 -7.76 6.59 -10.54
N GLU A 214 -8.93 7.03 -10.99
CA GLU A 214 -9.09 8.34 -11.62
C GLU A 214 -10.26 9.11 -11.01
N MET A 215 -10.06 10.41 -10.82
CA MET A 215 -11.11 11.31 -10.39
C MET A 215 -11.78 11.97 -11.61
N SER A 216 -13.09 11.85 -11.71
CA SER A 216 -13.87 12.59 -12.71
C SER A 216 -13.85 14.09 -12.37
N PRO A 217 -13.38 14.95 -13.27
CA PRO A 217 -13.34 16.41 -13.03
C PRO A 217 -14.72 17.03 -12.79
N TRP A 218 -15.75 16.45 -13.40
CA TRP A 218 -17.12 16.97 -13.35
C TRP A 218 -17.86 16.56 -12.09
N SER A 219 -17.80 15.28 -11.72
CA SER A 219 -18.52 14.73 -10.58
C SER A 219 -17.70 14.70 -9.29
N ARG A 220 -16.38 14.90 -9.37
CA ARG A 220 -15.40 14.74 -8.28
C ARG A 220 -15.44 13.32 -7.65
N LYS A 221 -16.02 12.36 -8.35
CA LYS A 221 -16.04 10.97 -7.91
C LYS A 221 -14.81 10.22 -8.40
N TRP A 222 -14.26 9.40 -7.54
CA TRP A 222 -13.18 8.48 -7.87
C TRP A 222 -13.74 7.18 -8.43
N THR A 223 -13.12 6.64 -9.45
CA THR A 223 -13.49 5.39 -10.11
C THR A 223 -12.25 4.60 -10.51
N LEU A 224 -12.42 3.28 -10.56
CA LEU A 224 -11.42 2.40 -11.18
C LEU A 224 -11.52 2.51 -12.70
N THR A 225 -10.36 2.50 -13.37
CA THR A 225 -10.25 2.69 -14.81
C THR A 225 -9.13 1.81 -15.39
N ASP A 226 -9.17 1.55 -16.69
CA ASP A 226 -8.04 0.92 -17.40
C ASP A 226 -6.93 1.91 -17.73
N ASN A 227 -7.18 3.21 -17.55
CA ASN A 227 -6.17 4.26 -17.69
C ASN A 227 -5.25 4.26 -16.46
N ILE A 228 -3.98 3.93 -16.67
CA ILE A 228 -2.94 3.86 -15.64
C ILE A 228 -1.96 5.04 -15.70
N ASP A 229 -2.30 6.11 -16.39
CA ASP A 229 -1.38 7.22 -16.65
C ASP A 229 -0.93 7.99 -15.40
N VAL A 230 -1.74 8.02 -14.32
CA VAL A 230 -1.41 8.78 -13.10
C VAL A 230 -0.92 7.84 -12.00
N ASN A 231 -1.75 6.89 -11.62
CA ASN A 231 -1.46 5.88 -10.61
C ASN A 231 -2.02 4.54 -11.06
N TYR A 232 -1.61 3.48 -10.39
CA TYR A 232 -2.14 2.16 -10.72
C TYR A 232 -2.04 1.20 -9.54
N PHE A 233 -2.97 0.24 -9.52
CA PHE A 233 -2.82 -1.02 -8.84
C PHE A 233 -2.17 -2.03 -9.78
N ALA A 234 -1.29 -2.86 -9.24
CA ALA A 234 -0.72 -4.01 -9.91
C ALA A 234 -0.95 -5.26 -9.06
N ILE A 235 -1.66 -6.22 -9.63
CA ILE A 235 -1.93 -7.50 -8.97
C ILE A 235 -0.95 -8.53 -9.50
N PHE A 236 -0.19 -9.13 -8.59
CA PHE A 236 0.71 -10.23 -8.92
C PHE A 236 0.26 -11.49 -8.20
N LYS A 237 0.45 -12.65 -8.86
CA LYS A 237 0.19 -13.98 -8.27
C LYS A 237 1.46 -14.80 -8.30
N LYS A 238 1.72 -15.52 -7.22
CA LYS A 238 2.83 -16.46 -7.11
C LYS A 238 2.42 -17.84 -7.69
N SER A 239 3.21 -18.35 -8.61
CA SER A 239 2.99 -19.65 -9.27
C SER A 239 3.23 -20.84 -8.34
#